data_8018c709a511590d6ad92bca02068dc7
#
_entry.id   8018c709a511590d6ad92bca02068dc7
#
_cell.length_a   1.000
_cell.length_b   1.000
_cell.length_c   1.000
_cell.angle_alpha   90.00
_cell.angle_beta   90.00
_cell.angle_gamma   90.00
#
_symmetry.space_group_name_H-M   'P 1'
#
loop_
_entity.id
_entity.type
_entity.pdbx_description
1 polymer ?
#
loop_
_entity_poly.entity_id
_entity_poly.type
_entity_poly.pdbx_seq_one_letter_code
_entity_poly.pdbx_strand_id
1 'polypeptide(L)'
;MVLTSLWQNVPTMPFAYDIRSNLTMLVDLLNTSGALAEDGDELTTTAGLRGFAARHDFSGPIRATKSDVDETRRLRERFALALDATLDAVTPAEVAAGEESVVNEVNLTLREANALPLLVKHGEWDWHLHGVGESASLADRVAADVALVLIDLIRSGDLDRLGRCAAEDCDAYLADFSRNRSKRFCDTGNCANRTHVAAFRARQADS
;
A
#
# COMPACT_ATOMS: atom_id res chain seq x y z
N MET A 1 -2.79 -28.06 34.57
CA MET A 1 -1.80 -28.41 33.53
C MET A 1 -1.76 -27.23 32.59
N VAL A 2 -0.72 -26.42 32.72
CA VAL A 2 -0.61 -25.07 32.12
C VAL A 2 -0.09 -25.23 30.69
N LEU A 3 -0.89 -24.83 29.69
CA LEU A 3 -0.45 -24.66 28.28
C LEU A 3 0.29 -23.35 28.14
N THR A 4 1.44 -23.27 28.76
CA THR A 4 2.40 -22.16 28.55
C THR A 4 3.56 -22.69 27.73
N SER A 5 3.91 -21.96 26.67
CA SER A 5 5.18 -22.04 25.94
C SER A 5 5.22 -22.75 24.58
N LEU A 6 4.39 -22.33 23.61
CA LEU A 6 4.77 -22.56 22.20
C LEU A 6 4.89 -21.26 21.38
N TRP A 7 4.79 -20.09 22.02
CA TRP A 7 4.86 -18.78 21.35
C TRP A 7 6.17 -18.01 21.53
N GLN A 8 7.21 -18.66 22.07
CA GLN A 8 8.52 -18.03 22.30
C GLN A 8 9.46 -18.42 21.16
N ASN A 9 9.67 -17.51 20.22
CA ASN A 9 10.68 -17.45 19.15
C ASN A 9 10.14 -17.51 17.69
N VAL A 10 8.97 -16.98 17.41
CA VAL A 10 8.73 -16.48 16.05
C VAL A 10 9.32 -15.07 16.02
N PRO A 11 10.24 -14.73 15.09
CA PRO A 11 10.61 -13.33 14.89
C PRO A 11 9.31 -12.59 14.63
N THR A 12 8.94 -11.68 15.52
CA THR A 12 7.77 -10.85 15.34
C THR A 12 8.03 -9.96 14.13
N MET A 13 7.59 -10.41 12.97
CA MET A 13 7.32 -9.52 11.85
C MET A 13 6.28 -8.53 12.39
N PRO A 14 6.48 -7.22 12.23
CA PRO A 14 5.57 -6.22 12.80
C PRO A 14 4.14 -6.33 12.28
N PHE A 15 3.92 -7.08 11.20
CA PHE A 15 2.62 -7.29 10.55
C PHE A 15 2.36 -8.75 10.20
N ALA A 16 1.09 -9.15 10.21
CA ALA A 16 0.66 -10.38 9.60
C ALA A 16 1.00 -10.38 8.09
N TYR A 17 1.08 -11.55 7.50
CA TYR A 17 1.54 -11.70 6.11
C TYR A 17 0.61 -10.97 5.12
N ASP A 18 -0.70 -11.06 5.31
CA ASP A 18 -1.72 -10.38 4.51
C ASP A 18 -1.61 -8.85 4.59
N ILE A 19 -1.37 -8.29 5.79
CA ILE A 19 -1.14 -6.85 5.95
C ILE A 19 0.08 -6.40 5.13
N ARG A 20 1.16 -7.17 5.16
CA ARG A 20 2.35 -6.84 4.38
C ARG A 20 2.09 -6.89 2.88
N SER A 21 1.40 -7.93 2.40
CA SER A 21 1.04 -8.09 1.00
C SER A 21 0.15 -6.94 0.52
N ASN A 22 -0.93 -6.66 1.26
CA ASN A 22 -1.88 -5.61 0.91
C ASN A 22 -1.28 -4.21 1.01
N LEU A 23 -0.35 -3.96 1.95
CA LEU A 23 0.37 -2.70 2.03
C LEU A 23 1.35 -2.52 0.86
N THR A 24 2.01 -3.59 0.42
CA THR A 24 2.84 -3.57 -0.80
C THR A 24 1.96 -3.27 -2.01
N MET A 25 0.80 -3.92 -2.12
CA MET A 25 -0.16 -3.67 -3.20
C MET A 25 -0.66 -2.22 -3.21
N LEU A 26 -1.00 -1.64 -2.05
CA LEU A 26 -1.38 -0.23 -1.96
C LEU A 26 -0.29 0.71 -2.48
N VAL A 27 0.96 0.51 -2.05
CA VAL A 27 2.10 1.32 -2.50
C VAL A 27 2.32 1.15 -4.01
N ASP A 28 2.25 -0.08 -4.52
CA ASP A 28 2.38 -0.34 -5.95
C ASP A 28 1.23 0.34 -6.73
N LEU A 29 -0.02 0.27 -6.22
CA LEU A 29 -1.17 0.94 -6.83
C LEU A 29 -0.94 2.45 -6.95
N LEU A 30 -0.49 3.10 -5.88
CA LEU A 30 -0.21 4.53 -5.87
C LEU A 30 0.90 4.90 -6.88
N ASN A 31 1.91 4.06 -7.00
CA ASN A 31 3.05 4.27 -7.89
C ASN A 31 2.77 3.92 -9.37
N THR A 32 1.62 3.34 -9.72
CA THR A 32 1.21 3.14 -11.13
C THR A 32 0.82 4.43 -11.85
N SER A 33 0.73 5.55 -11.15
CA SER A 33 0.39 6.85 -11.73
C SER A 33 1.45 7.30 -12.73
N GLY A 34 1.03 7.86 -13.87
CA GLY A 34 1.95 8.37 -14.90
C GLY A 34 2.88 9.48 -14.44
N ALA A 35 2.60 10.13 -13.30
CA ALA A 35 3.52 11.08 -12.68
C ALA A 35 4.68 10.38 -11.94
N LEU A 36 4.53 9.11 -11.58
CA LEU A 36 5.48 8.34 -10.76
C LEU A 36 6.08 7.14 -11.51
N ALA A 37 5.39 6.64 -12.55
CA ALA A 37 5.83 5.51 -13.35
C ALA A 37 6.67 5.98 -14.56
N GLU A 38 7.83 5.36 -14.79
CA GLU A 38 8.75 5.71 -15.87
C GLU A 38 8.11 5.59 -17.27
N ASP A 39 7.24 4.60 -17.46
CA ASP A 39 6.58 4.28 -18.74
C ASP A 39 5.17 4.92 -18.89
N GLY A 40 4.81 5.86 -18.03
CA GLY A 40 3.48 6.46 -17.99
C GLY A 40 2.49 5.69 -17.12
N ASP A 41 1.19 6.07 -17.15
CA ASP A 41 0.15 5.45 -16.32
C ASP A 41 -0.08 3.98 -16.71
N GLU A 42 0.25 3.05 -15.83
CA GLU A 42 0.11 1.61 -16.04
C GLU A 42 -1.36 1.17 -16.15
N LEU A 43 -2.26 1.85 -15.43
CA LEU A 43 -3.67 1.46 -15.33
C LEU A 43 -4.55 2.14 -16.42
N THR A 44 -4.12 2.10 -17.68
CA THR A 44 -4.88 2.66 -18.81
C THR A 44 -5.69 1.62 -19.58
N THR A 45 -5.38 0.34 -19.38
CA THR A 45 -5.99 -0.77 -20.10
C THR A 45 -6.35 -1.93 -19.20
N THR A 46 -7.25 -2.80 -19.65
CA THR A 46 -7.56 -4.05 -18.94
C THR A 46 -6.36 -5.00 -18.86
N ALA A 47 -5.42 -4.90 -19.80
CA ALA A 47 -4.18 -5.67 -19.75
C ALA A 47 -3.26 -5.14 -18.64
N GLY A 48 -3.11 -3.82 -18.51
CA GLY A 48 -2.35 -3.19 -17.42
C GLY A 48 -2.91 -3.56 -16.05
N LEU A 49 -4.23 -3.43 -15.86
CA LEU A 49 -4.87 -3.82 -14.59
C LEU A 49 -4.70 -5.32 -14.28
N ARG A 50 -4.79 -6.20 -15.29
CA ARG A 50 -4.49 -7.63 -15.07
C ARG A 50 -3.01 -7.86 -14.73
N GLY A 51 -2.10 -7.14 -15.37
CA GLY A 51 -0.67 -7.19 -15.05
C GLY A 51 -0.39 -6.74 -13.62
N PHE A 52 -1.00 -5.65 -13.20
CA PHE A 52 -0.96 -5.19 -11.81
C PHE A 52 -1.46 -6.28 -10.85
N ALA A 53 -2.66 -6.80 -11.06
CA ALA A 53 -3.25 -7.82 -10.18
C ALA A 53 -2.43 -9.14 -10.17
N ALA A 54 -1.79 -9.51 -11.28
CA ALA A 54 -0.96 -10.71 -11.35
C ALA A 54 0.35 -10.64 -10.53
N ARG A 55 0.77 -9.44 -10.13
CA ARG A 55 1.92 -9.24 -9.21
C ARG A 55 1.53 -9.38 -7.74
N HIS A 56 0.23 -9.42 -7.46
CA HIS A 56 -0.31 -9.50 -6.11
C HIS A 56 -1.17 -10.76 -5.97
N ASP A 57 -1.16 -11.36 -4.81
CA ASP A 57 -1.72 -12.71 -4.55
C ASP A 57 -3.25 -12.72 -4.46
N PHE A 58 -3.95 -12.23 -5.49
CA PHE A 58 -5.41 -12.31 -5.54
C PHE A 58 -5.89 -13.75 -5.70
N SER A 59 -6.77 -14.19 -4.81
CA SER A 59 -7.46 -15.48 -4.95
C SER A 59 -8.49 -15.45 -6.07
N GLY A 60 -8.71 -16.59 -6.75
CA GLY A 60 -9.68 -16.72 -7.83
C GLY A 60 -9.28 -16.05 -9.15
N PRO A 61 -10.21 -15.94 -10.11
CA PRO A 61 -9.88 -15.52 -11.47
C PRO A 61 -9.61 -14.01 -11.56
N ILE A 62 -8.50 -13.65 -12.22
CA ILE A 62 -8.15 -12.26 -12.54
C ILE A 62 -8.80 -11.88 -13.86
N ARG A 63 -9.98 -11.25 -13.78
CA ARG A 63 -10.72 -10.71 -14.92
C ARG A 63 -10.85 -9.21 -14.75
N ALA A 64 -10.54 -8.44 -15.80
CA ALA A 64 -10.65 -6.98 -15.79
C ALA A 64 -11.55 -6.51 -16.92
N THR A 65 -12.48 -5.64 -16.62
CA THR A 65 -13.32 -4.88 -17.56
C THR A 65 -12.79 -3.44 -17.67
N LYS A 66 -13.33 -2.68 -18.61
CA LYS A 66 -13.02 -1.25 -18.69
C LYS A 66 -13.50 -0.49 -17.44
N SER A 67 -14.63 -0.89 -16.85
CA SER A 67 -15.12 -0.31 -15.60
C SER A 67 -14.14 -0.54 -14.46
N ASP A 68 -13.60 -1.76 -14.33
CA ASP A 68 -12.58 -2.06 -13.31
C ASP A 68 -11.35 -1.14 -13.43
N VAL A 69 -10.91 -0.85 -14.67
CA VAL A 69 -9.79 0.07 -14.90
C VAL A 69 -10.14 1.47 -14.41
N ASP A 70 -11.30 1.99 -14.83
CA ASP A 70 -11.73 3.35 -14.48
C ASP A 70 -11.98 3.48 -12.96
N GLU A 71 -12.52 2.46 -12.31
CA GLU A 71 -12.78 2.42 -10.87
C GLU A 71 -11.49 2.30 -10.05
N THR A 72 -10.55 1.44 -10.46
CA THR A 72 -9.25 1.29 -9.79
C THR A 72 -8.42 2.57 -9.90
N ARG A 73 -8.46 3.27 -11.04
CA ARG A 73 -7.81 4.58 -11.18
C ARG A 73 -8.41 5.63 -10.26
N ARG A 74 -9.75 5.72 -10.19
CA ARG A 74 -10.42 6.64 -9.26
C ARG A 74 -10.08 6.32 -7.81
N LEU A 75 -10.06 5.04 -7.45
CA LEU A 75 -9.62 4.59 -6.12
C LEU A 75 -8.20 5.09 -5.80
N ARG A 76 -7.25 4.85 -6.71
CA ARG A 76 -5.87 5.33 -6.58
C ARG A 76 -5.79 6.84 -6.35
N GLU A 77 -6.50 7.61 -7.15
CA GLU A 77 -6.51 9.08 -7.08
C GLU A 77 -7.08 9.58 -5.75
N ARG A 78 -8.15 8.97 -5.24
CA ARG A 78 -8.78 9.33 -3.97
C ARG A 78 -7.85 9.01 -2.79
N PHE A 79 -7.24 7.82 -2.77
CA PHE A 79 -6.30 7.47 -1.71
C PHE A 79 -4.99 8.26 -1.78
N ALA A 80 -4.49 8.57 -2.98
CA ALA A 80 -3.36 9.47 -3.13
C ALA A 80 -3.64 10.82 -2.47
N LEU A 81 -4.78 11.45 -2.80
CA LEU A 81 -5.18 12.73 -2.22
C LEU A 81 -5.33 12.67 -0.70
N ALA A 82 -5.96 11.63 -0.16
CA ALA A 82 -6.16 11.47 1.28
C ALA A 82 -4.84 11.23 2.03
N LEU A 83 -3.95 10.40 1.47
CA LEU A 83 -2.64 10.11 2.05
C LEU A 83 -1.70 11.30 1.97
N ASP A 84 -1.69 12.03 0.85
CA ASP A 84 -0.87 13.23 0.69
C ASP A 84 -1.20 14.28 1.75
N ALA A 85 -2.47 14.47 2.07
CA ALA A 85 -2.89 15.36 3.16
C ALA A 85 -2.28 14.97 4.53
N THR A 86 -1.99 13.68 4.74
CA THR A 86 -1.32 13.19 5.96
C THR A 86 0.19 13.32 5.86
N LEU A 87 0.77 12.96 4.70
CA LEU A 87 2.22 12.93 4.48
C LEU A 87 2.84 14.33 4.41
N ASP A 88 2.10 15.32 3.91
CA ASP A 88 2.52 16.71 3.79
C ASP A 88 2.21 17.55 5.04
N ALA A 89 1.54 16.96 6.03
CA ALA A 89 1.17 17.62 7.28
C ALA A 89 2.41 17.99 8.12
N VAL A 90 2.47 19.23 8.58
CA VAL A 90 3.58 19.75 9.39
C VAL A 90 3.18 20.05 10.84
N THR A 91 1.87 20.16 11.11
CA THR A 91 1.34 20.43 12.45
C THR A 91 0.51 19.25 12.96
N PRO A 92 0.39 19.06 14.29
CA PRO A 92 -0.47 18.01 14.84
C PRO A 92 -1.94 18.11 14.39
N ALA A 93 -2.44 19.31 14.13
CA ALA A 93 -3.81 19.53 13.66
C ALA A 93 -3.98 19.08 12.21
N GLU A 94 -2.99 19.34 11.35
CA GLU A 94 -2.96 18.86 9.96
C GLU A 94 -2.83 17.34 9.91
N VAL A 95 -1.99 16.73 10.75
CA VAL A 95 -1.87 15.26 10.86
C VAL A 95 -3.21 14.64 11.21
N ALA A 96 -3.91 15.17 12.22
CA ALA A 96 -5.22 14.68 12.63
C ALA A 96 -6.26 14.83 11.51
N ALA A 97 -6.26 15.96 10.80
CA ALA A 97 -7.18 16.19 9.67
C ALA A 97 -6.86 15.25 8.48
N GLY A 98 -5.59 15.01 8.20
CA GLY A 98 -5.15 14.05 7.18
C GLY A 98 -5.58 12.62 7.53
N GLU A 99 -5.38 12.18 8.77
CA GLU A 99 -5.85 10.88 9.24
C GLU A 99 -7.37 10.74 9.12
N GLU A 100 -8.14 11.77 9.49
CA GLU A 100 -9.59 11.78 9.30
C GLU A 100 -9.97 11.67 7.82
N SER A 101 -9.23 12.31 6.91
CA SER A 101 -9.43 12.19 5.47
C SER A 101 -9.25 10.74 5.01
N VAL A 102 -8.18 10.06 5.46
CA VAL A 102 -7.95 8.65 5.15
C VAL A 102 -9.07 7.76 5.71
N VAL A 103 -9.52 8.00 6.95
CA VAL A 103 -10.63 7.27 7.59
C VAL A 103 -11.92 7.42 6.78
N ASN A 104 -12.23 8.64 6.33
CA ASN A 104 -13.41 8.91 5.52
C ASN A 104 -13.36 8.17 4.18
N GLU A 105 -12.20 8.17 3.53
CA GLU A 105 -11.98 7.45 2.27
C GLU A 105 -12.08 5.93 2.44
N VAL A 106 -11.50 5.36 3.48
CA VAL A 106 -11.64 3.95 3.85
C VAL A 106 -13.11 3.58 4.04
N ASN A 107 -13.85 4.36 4.83
CA ASN A 107 -15.26 4.11 5.10
C ASN A 107 -16.14 4.24 3.85
N LEU A 108 -15.82 5.17 2.95
CA LEU A 108 -16.50 5.31 1.66
C LEU A 108 -16.24 4.09 0.78
N THR A 109 -14.98 3.70 0.64
CA THR A 109 -14.54 2.55 -0.17
C THR A 109 -15.19 1.24 0.28
N LEU A 110 -15.25 0.98 1.59
CA LEU A 110 -15.93 -0.21 2.11
C LEU A 110 -17.43 -0.25 1.76
N ARG A 111 -18.10 0.90 1.82
CA ARG A 111 -19.53 1.00 1.44
C ARG A 111 -19.74 0.80 -0.06
N GLU A 112 -18.90 1.40 -0.90
CA GLU A 112 -18.98 1.30 -2.36
C GLU A 112 -18.70 -0.14 -2.83
N ALA A 113 -17.68 -0.80 -2.29
CA ALA A 113 -17.37 -2.19 -2.57
C ALA A 113 -18.36 -3.18 -1.92
N ASN A 114 -19.32 -2.71 -1.13
CA ASN A 114 -20.20 -3.54 -0.33
C ASN A 114 -19.45 -4.61 0.48
N ALA A 115 -18.33 -4.19 1.10
CA ALA A 115 -17.40 -5.06 1.78
C ALA A 115 -18.03 -5.68 3.04
N LEU A 116 -17.95 -7.01 3.12
CA LEU A 116 -18.35 -7.82 4.27
C LEU A 116 -17.18 -8.73 4.65
N PRO A 117 -16.22 -8.24 5.47
CA PRO A 117 -15.00 -8.97 5.74
C PRO A 117 -15.26 -10.36 6.34
N LEU A 118 -14.64 -11.37 5.76
CA LEU A 118 -14.68 -12.76 6.20
C LEU A 118 -13.26 -13.24 6.49
N LEU A 119 -13.13 -13.98 7.60
CA LEU A 119 -11.89 -14.67 7.91
C LEU A 119 -11.85 -15.97 7.10
N VAL A 120 -10.85 -16.13 6.27
CA VAL A 120 -10.69 -17.27 5.36
C VAL A 120 -9.32 -17.92 5.50
N LYS A 121 -9.20 -19.16 5.03
CA LYS A 121 -7.94 -19.89 4.95
C LYS A 121 -7.94 -20.72 3.67
N HIS A 122 -6.97 -20.50 2.77
CA HIS A 122 -6.85 -21.28 1.54
C HIS A 122 -5.40 -21.31 1.03
N GLY A 123 -5.09 -22.27 0.19
CA GLY A 123 -3.75 -22.44 -0.36
C GLY A 123 -2.71 -22.63 0.76
N GLU A 124 -1.62 -21.91 0.67
CA GLU A 124 -0.56 -21.86 1.70
C GLU A 124 -0.76 -20.71 2.69
N TRP A 125 -1.83 -19.91 2.53
CA TRP A 125 -2.16 -18.81 3.42
C TRP A 125 -2.86 -19.30 4.69
N ASP A 126 -2.44 -18.82 5.84
CA ASP A 126 -3.14 -19.03 7.11
C ASP A 126 -4.38 -18.10 7.19
N TRP A 127 -5.05 -18.05 8.32
CA TRP A 127 -6.22 -17.19 8.50
C TRP A 127 -5.93 -15.73 8.16
N HIS A 128 -6.67 -15.20 7.17
CA HIS A 128 -6.57 -13.82 6.69
C HIS A 128 -7.94 -13.29 6.30
N LEU A 129 -8.04 -11.97 6.09
CA LEU A 129 -9.30 -11.33 5.76
C LEU A 129 -9.49 -11.19 4.25
N HIS A 130 -10.67 -11.56 3.77
CA HIS A 130 -11.20 -11.14 2.48
C HIS A 130 -12.31 -10.14 2.71
N GLY A 131 -12.23 -8.94 2.14
CA GLY A 131 -13.24 -7.91 2.26
C GLY A 131 -14.47 -8.17 1.40
N VAL A 132 -14.29 -8.86 0.26
CA VAL A 132 -15.35 -9.25 -0.69
C VAL A 132 -15.09 -10.66 -1.21
N GLY A 133 -16.13 -11.29 -1.78
CA GLY A 133 -16.01 -12.62 -2.38
C GLY A 133 -15.20 -12.62 -3.69
N GLU A 134 -14.65 -13.79 -4.07
CA GLU A 134 -13.87 -13.97 -5.30
C GLU A 134 -14.64 -13.66 -6.60
N SER A 135 -15.98 -13.64 -6.54
CA SER A 135 -16.85 -13.29 -7.67
C SER A 135 -17.06 -11.78 -7.84
N ALA A 136 -16.61 -10.97 -6.88
CA ALA A 136 -16.66 -9.51 -6.99
C ALA A 136 -15.78 -9.02 -8.15
N SER A 137 -16.04 -7.80 -8.61
CA SER A 137 -15.23 -7.14 -9.62
C SER A 137 -13.76 -7.05 -9.18
N LEU A 138 -12.82 -6.98 -10.12
CA LEU A 138 -11.41 -6.83 -9.73
C LEU A 138 -11.18 -5.51 -9.00
N ALA A 139 -11.89 -4.45 -9.40
CA ALA A 139 -11.84 -3.16 -8.72
C ALA A 139 -12.32 -3.24 -7.27
N ASP A 140 -13.43 -3.92 -6.99
CA ASP A 140 -13.94 -4.11 -5.62
C ASP A 140 -12.97 -4.91 -4.74
N ARG A 141 -12.32 -5.92 -5.32
CA ARG A 141 -11.33 -6.74 -4.61
C ARG A 141 -10.09 -5.90 -4.23
N VAL A 142 -9.55 -5.12 -5.18
CA VAL A 142 -8.47 -4.16 -4.91
C VAL A 142 -8.90 -3.15 -3.86
N ALA A 143 -10.11 -2.59 -3.99
CA ALA A 143 -10.66 -1.59 -3.08
C ALA A 143 -10.79 -2.12 -1.65
N ALA A 144 -11.32 -3.32 -1.50
CA ALA A 144 -11.52 -3.95 -0.20
C ALA A 144 -10.18 -4.24 0.50
N ASP A 145 -9.18 -4.76 -0.21
CA ASP A 145 -7.87 -5.08 0.35
C ASP A 145 -7.11 -3.80 0.75
N VAL A 146 -7.19 -2.74 -0.06
CA VAL A 146 -6.66 -1.40 0.28
C VAL A 146 -7.32 -0.85 1.54
N ALA A 147 -8.66 -0.93 1.62
CA ALA A 147 -9.37 -0.43 2.80
C ALA A 147 -9.03 -1.22 4.07
N LEU A 148 -8.95 -2.56 3.98
CA LEU A 148 -8.61 -3.42 5.12
C LEU A 148 -7.21 -3.15 5.66
N VAL A 149 -6.20 -3.03 4.81
CA VAL A 149 -4.84 -2.75 5.29
C VAL A 149 -4.73 -1.38 5.94
N LEU A 150 -5.44 -0.37 5.43
CA LEU A 150 -5.46 0.96 6.06
C LEU A 150 -6.19 0.95 7.40
N ILE A 151 -7.24 0.15 7.59
CA ILE A 151 -7.87 -0.07 8.89
C ILE A 151 -6.83 -0.59 9.89
N ASP A 152 -6.04 -1.58 9.51
CA ASP A 152 -5.04 -2.15 10.40
C ASP A 152 -3.94 -1.13 10.76
N LEU A 153 -3.44 -0.37 9.79
CA LEU A 153 -2.44 0.69 10.05
C LEU A 153 -2.99 1.78 10.97
N ILE A 154 -4.22 2.27 10.74
CA ILE A 154 -4.84 3.30 11.58
C ILE A 154 -5.03 2.79 13.00
N ARG A 155 -5.58 1.58 13.17
CA ARG A 155 -5.86 1.01 14.50
C ARG A 155 -4.61 0.67 15.30
N SER A 156 -3.51 0.32 14.63
CA SER A 156 -2.21 0.05 15.28
C SER A 156 -1.38 1.31 15.52
N GLY A 157 -1.78 2.47 14.97
CA GLY A 157 -0.97 3.69 15.01
C GLY A 157 0.28 3.60 14.13
N ASP A 158 0.18 2.87 13.02
CA ASP A 158 1.27 2.58 12.10
C ASP A 158 1.10 3.28 10.73
N LEU A 159 0.19 4.26 10.62
CA LEU A 159 -0.05 4.97 9.37
C LEU A 159 1.21 5.70 8.87
N ASP A 160 2.09 6.11 9.78
CA ASP A 160 3.41 6.72 9.52
C ASP A 160 4.44 5.76 8.88
N ARG A 161 4.08 4.49 8.68
CA ARG A 161 4.88 3.56 7.86
C ARG A 161 4.70 3.77 6.36
N LEU A 162 3.64 4.46 5.95
CA LEU A 162 3.54 5.02 4.62
C LEU A 162 4.32 6.32 4.55
N GLY A 163 5.04 6.52 3.46
CA GLY A 163 5.86 7.71 3.26
C GLY A 163 6.17 7.96 1.78
N ARG A 164 6.96 8.99 1.53
CA ARG A 164 7.51 9.30 0.22
C ARG A 164 9.01 9.03 0.17
N CYS A 165 9.50 8.73 -1.02
CA CYS A 165 10.93 8.55 -1.25
C CYS A 165 11.71 9.83 -0.92
N ALA A 166 12.82 9.69 -0.19
CA ALA A 166 13.65 10.83 0.21
C ALA A 166 14.66 11.27 -0.87
N ALA A 167 14.62 10.74 -2.07
CA ALA A 167 15.45 11.20 -3.17
C ALA A 167 14.82 12.47 -3.77
N GLU A 168 15.63 13.51 -4.04
CA GLU A 168 15.18 14.81 -4.54
C GLU A 168 14.46 14.76 -5.90
N ASP A 169 14.71 13.70 -6.66
CA ASP A 169 14.15 13.45 -8.00
C ASP A 169 13.09 12.32 -8.01
N CYS A 170 12.45 12.05 -6.87
CA CYS A 170 11.51 10.92 -6.75
C CYS A 170 10.41 11.19 -5.72
N ASP A 171 9.16 11.21 -6.19
CA ASP A 171 7.96 11.38 -5.36
C ASP A 171 7.23 10.06 -5.08
N ALA A 172 7.86 8.91 -5.34
CA ALA A 172 7.24 7.61 -5.18
C ALA A 172 6.86 7.33 -3.72
N TYR A 173 5.70 6.71 -3.53
CA TYR A 173 5.29 6.20 -2.23
C TYR A 173 6.14 5.00 -1.82
N LEU A 174 6.28 4.80 -0.52
CA LEU A 174 6.95 3.65 0.06
C LEU A 174 6.22 3.15 1.31
N ALA A 175 6.39 1.86 1.62
CA ALA A 175 6.02 1.28 2.91
C ALA A 175 7.27 0.87 3.67
N ASP A 176 7.37 1.29 4.93
CA ASP A 176 8.47 0.95 5.82
C ASP A 176 8.14 -0.25 6.70
N PHE A 177 8.61 -1.42 6.31
CA PHE A 177 8.51 -2.66 7.08
C PHE A 177 9.68 -2.85 8.05
N SER A 178 10.61 -1.91 8.13
CA SER A 178 11.75 -2.03 9.02
C SER A 178 11.33 -1.91 10.50
N ARG A 179 12.06 -2.59 11.36
CA ARG A 179 11.80 -2.56 12.81
C ARG A 179 11.91 -1.14 13.39
N ASN A 180 12.84 -0.35 12.86
CA ASN A 180 13.19 0.96 13.41
C ASN A 180 12.57 2.12 12.62
N ARG A 181 11.62 1.87 11.71
CA ARG A 181 11.00 2.89 10.84
C ARG A 181 12.05 3.77 10.15
N SER A 182 13.03 3.14 9.49
CA SER A 182 14.21 3.82 8.95
C SER A 182 14.33 3.78 7.43
N LYS A 183 13.36 3.19 6.73
CA LYS A 183 13.34 3.16 5.26
C LYS A 183 13.08 4.56 4.72
N ARG A 184 13.98 5.03 3.87
CA ARG A 184 13.92 6.38 3.29
C ARG A 184 13.71 6.41 1.79
N PHE A 185 13.96 5.30 1.10
CA PHE A 185 13.93 5.23 -0.36
C PHE A 185 12.95 4.16 -0.83
N CYS A 186 12.30 4.43 -1.96
CA CYS A 186 11.38 3.48 -2.60
C CYS A 186 12.13 2.24 -3.15
N ASP A 187 11.34 1.22 -3.51
CA ASP A 187 11.84 -0.01 -4.13
C ASP A 187 11.77 0.05 -5.67
N THR A 188 11.08 1.05 -6.25
CA THR A 188 10.82 1.17 -7.69
C THR A 188 12.04 1.66 -8.47
N GLY A 189 12.85 2.53 -7.87
CA GLY A 189 14.03 3.10 -8.50
C GLY A 189 15.31 2.83 -7.71
N ASN A 190 16.46 3.06 -8.32
CA ASN A 190 17.75 2.93 -7.66
C ASN A 190 18.07 4.16 -6.78
N CYS A 191 17.06 4.74 -6.12
CA CYS A 191 17.12 6.02 -5.41
C CYS A 191 18.17 6.05 -4.30
N ALA A 192 18.25 4.99 -3.50
CA ALA A 192 19.26 4.88 -2.43
C ALA A 192 20.68 5.00 -2.99
N ASN A 193 21.01 4.22 -4.02
CA ASN A 193 22.34 4.25 -4.64
C ASN A 193 22.62 5.59 -5.32
N ARG A 194 21.65 6.15 -6.06
CA ARG A 194 21.82 7.47 -6.71
C ARG A 194 22.13 8.55 -5.69
N THR A 195 21.37 8.62 -4.60
CA THR A 195 21.58 9.61 -3.53
C THR A 195 22.94 9.42 -2.86
N HIS A 196 23.34 8.18 -2.54
CA HIS A 196 24.64 7.92 -1.95
C HIS A 196 25.82 8.27 -2.87
N VAL A 197 25.71 7.96 -4.16
CA VAL A 197 26.73 8.32 -5.15
C VAL A 197 26.82 9.85 -5.33
N ALA A 198 25.68 10.55 -5.41
CA ALA A 198 25.67 12.01 -5.48
C ALA A 198 26.33 12.65 -4.26
N ALA A 199 25.96 12.23 -3.05
CA ALA A 199 26.57 12.71 -1.81
C ALA A 199 28.07 12.41 -1.71
N PHE A 200 28.53 11.26 -2.22
CA PHE A 200 29.96 10.93 -2.27
C PHE A 200 30.73 11.87 -3.23
N ARG A 201 30.17 12.10 -4.43
CA ARG A 201 30.80 13.00 -5.43
C ARG A 201 30.87 14.44 -4.93
N ALA A 202 29.82 14.94 -4.27
CA ALA A 202 29.81 16.28 -3.69
C ALA A 202 30.94 16.46 -2.67
N ARG A 203 31.11 15.50 -1.73
CA ARG A 203 32.22 15.57 -0.75
C ARG A 203 33.60 15.54 -1.38
N GLN A 204 33.79 14.90 -2.54
CA GLN A 204 35.08 14.89 -3.23
C GLN A 204 35.33 16.18 -3.99
N ALA A 205 34.30 16.91 -4.43
CA ALA A 205 34.46 18.19 -5.11
C ALA A 205 34.83 19.34 -4.15
N ASP A 206 34.46 19.20 -2.88
CA ASP A 206 34.74 20.19 -1.82
C ASP A 206 36.12 19.95 -1.09
N SER A 207 36.87 18.93 -1.51
CA SER A 207 38.17 18.54 -0.94
C SER A 207 39.31 18.88 -1.86
#